data_424e58a47979ab361ef96978da9b6980
#
_entry.id   424e58a47979ab361ef96978da9b6980
#
_cell.length_a   1.000
_cell.length_b   1.000
_cell.length_c   1.000
_cell.angle_alpha   90.00
_cell.angle_beta   90.00
_cell.angle_gamma   90.00
#
_symmetry.space_group_name_H-M   'P 1'
#
loop_
_entity.id
_entity.type
_entity.pdbx_description
1 polymer ?
#
loop_
_entity_poly.entity_id
_entity_poly.type
_entity_poly.pdbx_seq_one_letter_code
_entity_poly.pdbx_strand_id
1 'polypeptide(L)'
;LIKEKKFEDYFFVISDMVISAKQNMLVGPARGSSAGSLVCYLLDITDVDPIKHGLMFERFVDVNRLDLPDIDIDFPDSKRESVIEDLRNKYGADCVAHIGTVSRLKPKSALTEVSKSLKIPLWEVEDLKKSIVERSSGDARASFCIRDTFETLDIGKDMVKKYPGLRAAEEIENHARHSGKHAAGIIVLNDSVKNYCSVNKDGIAQIEKGEAESLNILKIDVLGLRTLSILEDALNEIGKPKDYLLNVDLEDEKAFKVFNDEKFAGIFQFEGYALQSLCKQMNVNKFIDIAYITTLARPGPLHSGGTTEFIKRRTGEEEVTHLHPMTKVWTEDSYGVIIFQEQVMQIARNVGKLSWEDTSSLRKAMSKSLGEEFFNQYWELFREGAKEDGIEEKEAKNIWEHMCTFGSWAFNKSHAISYAMISYWCAYLKAYHPLQFAVACLRNARDDEQIIKLLRELVKEGYEYKPYDKNLSEYTWAVKDGKLIGGLIGLKGIGPKNAEDIIQRRNTNKPFTTRQEIILNNPEISYLDVFECHTRFGDYYDNPKRYNIQTGQVVEIKTIQENNEYIFIGKMKERNLRDLNEYGNLKPYI
;
A
#
# COMPACT_ATOMS: atom_id res chain seq x y z
N LEU A 1 16.85 16.54 -23.45
CA LEU A 1 16.23 15.20 -23.62
C LEU A 1 14.70 15.29 -23.74
N ILE A 2 13.96 15.95 -22.81
CA ILE A 2 12.50 16.09 -22.87
C ILE A 2 12.05 16.76 -24.18
N LYS A 3 12.70 17.86 -24.58
CA LYS A 3 12.43 18.56 -25.86
C LYS A 3 12.77 17.71 -27.08
N GLU A 4 13.89 17.02 -27.09
CA GLU A 4 14.29 16.13 -28.18
C GLU A 4 13.25 15.03 -28.42
N LYS A 5 12.64 14.53 -27.34
CA LYS A 5 11.60 13.49 -27.37
C LYS A 5 10.17 14.04 -27.58
N LYS A 6 9.99 15.36 -27.60
CA LYS A 6 8.68 16.05 -27.71
C LYS A 6 7.71 15.65 -26.61
N PHE A 7 8.20 15.59 -25.35
CA PHE A 7 7.37 15.22 -24.19
C PHE A 7 6.82 16.45 -23.43
N GLU A 8 7.11 17.69 -23.89
CA GLU A 8 6.79 18.91 -23.15
C GLU A 8 5.30 19.00 -22.81
N ASP A 9 4.43 18.75 -23.78
CA ASP A 9 2.97 18.88 -23.60
C ASP A 9 2.46 17.92 -22.51
N TYR A 10 3.04 16.72 -22.44
CA TYR A 10 2.73 15.76 -21.38
C TYR A 10 3.05 16.32 -19.99
N PHE A 11 4.26 16.89 -19.81
CA PHE A 11 4.65 17.51 -18.55
C PHE A 11 3.75 18.67 -18.17
N PHE A 12 3.36 19.51 -19.14
CA PHE A 12 2.47 20.64 -18.90
C PHE A 12 1.06 20.19 -18.49
N VAL A 13 0.51 19.16 -19.13
CA VAL A 13 -0.81 18.61 -18.76
C VAL A 13 -0.80 18.09 -17.33
N ILE A 14 0.25 17.37 -16.95
CA ILE A 14 0.41 16.84 -15.57
C ILE A 14 0.61 17.98 -14.57
N SER A 15 1.46 18.96 -14.88
CA SER A 15 1.69 20.13 -14.01
C SER A 15 0.41 20.90 -13.76
N ASP A 16 -0.34 21.19 -14.79
CA ASP A 16 -1.63 21.88 -14.69
C ASP A 16 -2.63 21.12 -13.80
N MET A 17 -2.72 19.80 -13.98
CA MET A 17 -3.57 18.94 -13.15
C MET A 17 -3.18 18.99 -11.69
N VAL A 18 -1.87 18.87 -11.41
CA VAL A 18 -1.35 18.84 -10.02
C VAL A 18 -1.50 20.20 -9.35
N ILE A 19 -1.18 21.30 -10.04
CA ILE A 19 -1.34 22.67 -9.52
C ILE A 19 -2.81 22.96 -9.21
N SER A 20 -3.74 22.58 -10.10
CA SER A 20 -5.18 22.73 -9.85
C SER A 20 -5.61 21.93 -8.62
N ALA A 21 -5.16 20.68 -8.49
CA ALA A 21 -5.47 19.83 -7.34
C ALA A 21 -4.91 20.38 -6.02
N LYS A 22 -3.68 20.89 -6.02
CA LYS A 22 -3.02 21.48 -4.83
C LYS A 22 -3.78 22.68 -4.25
N GLN A 23 -4.61 23.37 -5.03
CA GLN A 23 -5.47 24.45 -4.52
C GLN A 23 -6.56 23.90 -3.58
N ASN A 24 -7.01 22.66 -3.79
CA ASN A 24 -8.19 22.10 -3.14
C ASN A 24 -7.90 20.88 -2.24
N MET A 25 -6.72 20.25 -2.36
CA MET A 25 -6.38 19.02 -1.63
C MET A 25 -4.88 18.89 -1.37
N LEU A 26 -4.53 18.02 -0.43
CA LEU A 26 -3.15 17.59 -0.19
C LEU A 26 -2.77 16.57 -1.27
N VAL A 27 -1.89 16.93 -2.19
CA VAL A 27 -1.34 16.02 -3.20
C VAL A 27 -0.14 15.28 -2.63
N GLY A 28 0.05 14.01 -3.02
CA GLY A 28 1.23 13.24 -2.63
C GLY A 28 2.54 13.87 -3.13
N PRO A 29 3.63 13.78 -2.36
CA PRO A 29 4.87 14.51 -2.67
C PRO A 29 5.54 14.03 -3.97
N ALA A 30 5.41 12.78 -4.27
CA ALA A 30 5.81 12.13 -5.53
C ALA A 30 5.46 10.63 -5.47
N ARG A 31 5.57 9.96 -6.63
CA ARG A 31 5.44 8.50 -6.72
C ARG A 31 6.34 7.95 -7.81
N GLY A 32 6.92 6.77 -7.58
CA GLY A 32 7.72 6.08 -8.58
C GLY A 32 9.04 6.80 -8.89
N SER A 33 9.40 6.85 -10.15
CA SER A 33 10.68 7.43 -10.61
C SER A 33 10.61 8.94 -10.88
N SER A 34 9.41 9.54 -10.95
CA SER A 34 9.23 10.97 -11.27
C SER A 34 9.89 11.89 -10.25
N ALA A 35 10.03 11.46 -8.98
CA ALA A 35 10.78 12.20 -7.96
C ALA A 35 12.27 12.40 -8.30
N GLY A 36 12.84 11.61 -9.21
CA GLY A 36 14.22 11.81 -9.71
C GLY A 36 14.37 12.94 -10.72
N SER A 37 13.29 13.62 -11.10
CA SER A 37 13.28 14.66 -12.12
C SER A 37 13.26 16.06 -11.52
N LEU A 38 14.32 16.84 -11.70
CA LEU A 38 14.35 18.26 -11.36
C LEU A 38 13.29 19.06 -12.16
N VAL A 39 12.98 18.64 -13.38
CA VAL A 39 11.94 19.28 -14.19
C VAL A 39 10.55 19.05 -13.55
N CYS A 40 10.24 17.83 -13.09
CA CYS A 40 8.99 17.58 -12.35
C CYS A 40 8.91 18.43 -11.08
N TYR A 41 10.00 18.56 -10.35
CA TYR A 41 10.07 19.40 -9.15
C TYR A 41 9.83 20.89 -9.44
N LEU A 42 10.51 21.44 -10.47
CA LEU A 42 10.39 22.86 -10.86
C LEU A 42 9.03 23.18 -11.51
N LEU A 43 8.32 22.20 -12.04
CA LEU A 43 6.96 22.33 -12.57
C LEU A 43 5.87 22.05 -11.53
N ASP A 44 6.21 21.96 -10.24
CA ASP A 44 5.30 21.64 -9.13
C ASP A 44 4.54 20.31 -9.28
N ILE A 45 5.04 19.41 -10.14
CA ILE A 45 4.49 18.05 -10.30
C ILE A 45 4.83 17.20 -9.07
N THR A 46 6.07 17.35 -8.54
CA THR A 46 6.56 16.64 -7.36
C THR A 46 7.10 17.61 -6.32
N ASP A 47 7.02 17.24 -5.04
CA ASP A 47 7.51 18.03 -3.91
C ASP A 47 8.78 17.43 -3.28
N VAL A 48 9.42 16.48 -3.95
CA VAL A 48 10.69 15.87 -3.55
C VAL A 48 11.82 16.53 -4.33
N ASP A 49 12.73 17.21 -3.63
CA ASP A 49 13.93 17.77 -4.25
C ASP A 49 14.93 16.65 -4.61
N PRO A 50 15.14 16.35 -5.92
CA PRO A 50 16.02 15.27 -6.35
C PRO A 50 17.49 15.53 -6.03
N ILE A 51 17.91 16.78 -5.94
CA ILE A 51 19.31 17.14 -5.62
C ILE A 51 19.58 16.89 -4.15
N LYS A 52 18.69 17.37 -3.27
CA LYS A 52 18.80 17.17 -1.81
C LYS A 52 18.88 15.68 -1.43
N HIS A 53 18.13 14.83 -2.13
CA HIS A 53 18.05 13.40 -1.83
C HIS A 53 18.96 12.52 -2.72
N GLY A 54 19.77 13.12 -3.59
CA GLY A 54 20.68 12.39 -4.49
C GLY A 54 19.95 11.40 -5.38
N LEU A 55 18.86 11.83 -6.03
CA LEU A 55 18.04 11.01 -6.92
C LEU A 55 18.54 11.13 -8.37
N MET A 56 18.26 10.10 -9.17
CA MET A 56 18.82 9.97 -10.52
C MET A 56 17.74 10.21 -11.58
N PHE A 57 17.98 11.18 -12.47
CA PHE A 57 17.09 11.50 -13.59
C PHE A 57 17.02 10.37 -14.62
N GLU A 58 18.13 9.71 -14.93
CA GLU A 58 18.24 8.63 -15.91
C GLU A 58 17.43 7.38 -15.51
N ARG A 59 17.08 7.27 -14.23
CA ARG A 59 16.13 6.24 -13.75
C ARG A 59 14.68 6.57 -14.16
N PHE A 60 14.36 7.82 -14.38
CA PHE A 60 13.03 8.30 -14.80
C PHE A 60 12.92 8.35 -16.33
N VAL A 61 13.81 9.05 -17.03
CA VAL A 61 13.84 9.13 -18.49
C VAL A 61 15.21 8.74 -19.00
N ASP A 62 15.31 7.62 -19.70
CA ASP A 62 16.55 7.25 -20.38
C ASP A 62 16.59 7.76 -21.84
N VAL A 63 17.80 7.87 -22.38
CA VAL A 63 18.03 8.44 -23.73
C VAL A 63 17.32 7.63 -24.82
N ASN A 64 17.23 6.33 -24.65
CA ASN A 64 16.74 5.39 -25.68
C ASN A 64 15.25 5.03 -25.50
N ARG A 65 14.60 5.49 -24.42
CA ARG A 65 13.18 5.25 -24.23
C ARG A 65 12.35 6.08 -25.23
N LEU A 66 11.56 5.41 -26.05
CA LEU A 66 10.66 6.06 -27.02
C LEU A 66 9.29 6.39 -26.39
N ASP A 67 8.89 5.62 -25.40
CA ASP A 67 7.59 5.80 -24.73
C ASP A 67 7.64 6.97 -23.73
N LEU A 68 6.48 7.58 -23.48
CA LEU A 68 6.30 8.57 -22.42
C LEU A 68 6.76 8.02 -21.06
N PRO A 69 7.41 8.84 -20.23
CA PRO A 69 7.71 8.43 -18.86
C PRO A 69 6.44 8.32 -18.03
N ASP A 70 6.39 7.38 -17.10
CA ASP A 70 5.27 7.25 -16.17
C ASP A 70 5.40 8.31 -15.06
N ILE A 71 4.51 9.29 -15.06
CA ILE A 71 4.35 10.26 -13.96
C ILE A 71 3.08 9.87 -13.20
N ASP A 72 3.29 9.12 -12.13
CA ASP A 72 2.22 8.70 -11.23
C ASP A 72 2.04 9.73 -10.12
N ILE A 73 0.80 10.11 -9.82
CA ILE A 73 0.48 11.05 -8.74
C ILE A 73 -0.57 10.45 -7.82
N ASP A 74 -0.29 10.54 -6.52
CA ASP A 74 -1.21 10.14 -5.46
C ASP A 74 -2.07 11.33 -5.02
N PHE A 75 -3.39 11.14 -5.02
CA PHE A 75 -4.37 12.09 -4.51
C PHE A 75 -5.12 11.48 -3.30
N PRO A 76 -5.75 12.29 -2.44
CA PRO A 76 -6.67 11.78 -1.44
C PRO A 76 -7.74 10.91 -2.11
N ASP A 77 -7.91 9.67 -1.65
CA ASP A 77 -8.86 8.73 -2.28
C ASP A 77 -10.31 9.27 -2.26
N SER A 78 -10.66 10.05 -1.24
CA SER A 78 -11.95 10.74 -1.10
C SER A 78 -12.19 11.85 -2.15
N LYS A 79 -11.12 12.41 -2.76
CA LYS A 79 -11.18 13.53 -3.70
C LYS A 79 -10.70 13.19 -5.12
N ARG A 80 -10.34 11.94 -5.37
CA ARG A 80 -9.82 11.50 -6.67
C ARG A 80 -10.77 11.81 -7.83
N GLU A 81 -12.07 11.64 -7.65
CA GLU A 81 -13.06 11.91 -8.71
C GLU A 81 -13.16 13.42 -9.04
N SER A 82 -12.91 14.33 -8.09
CA SER A 82 -12.90 15.77 -8.40
C SER A 82 -11.75 16.15 -9.33
N VAL A 83 -10.58 15.50 -9.21
CA VAL A 83 -9.46 15.71 -10.16
C VAL A 83 -9.83 15.32 -11.58
N ILE A 84 -10.59 14.23 -11.74
CA ILE A 84 -11.05 13.77 -13.05
C ILE A 84 -12.11 14.72 -13.63
N GLU A 85 -12.97 15.25 -12.77
CA GLU A 85 -13.96 16.23 -13.19
C GLU A 85 -13.31 17.57 -13.61
N ASP A 86 -12.27 18.00 -12.91
CA ASP A 86 -11.48 19.18 -13.30
C ASP A 86 -10.82 18.98 -14.66
N LEU A 87 -10.29 17.77 -14.95
CA LEU A 87 -9.77 17.43 -16.28
C LEU A 87 -10.87 17.49 -17.35
N ARG A 88 -12.09 16.99 -17.07
CA ARG A 88 -13.23 17.06 -17.98
C ARG A 88 -13.67 18.50 -18.25
N ASN A 89 -13.68 19.32 -17.21
CA ASN A 89 -14.03 20.73 -17.32
C ASN A 89 -13.01 21.51 -18.15
N LYS A 90 -11.72 21.16 -18.03
CA LYS A 90 -10.64 21.83 -18.75
C LYS A 90 -10.51 21.40 -20.21
N TYR A 91 -10.52 20.09 -20.47
CA TYR A 91 -10.22 19.52 -21.78
C TYR A 91 -11.49 19.12 -22.57
N GLY A 92 -12.65 19.12 -21.93
CA GLY A 92 -13.92 18.70 -22.50
C GLY A 92 -14.35 17.30 -22.07
N ALA A 93 -15.63 17.13 -21.76
CA ALA A 93 -16.20 15.89 -21.24
C ALA A 93 -16.02 14.68 -22.18
N ASP A 94 -16.06 14.90 -23.50
CA ASP A 94 -15.86 13.87 -24.51
C ASP A 94 -14.37 13.54 -24.77
N CYS A 95 -13.44 14.38 -24.31
CA CYS A 95 -12.00 14.23 -24.48
C CYS A 95 -11.34 13.47 -23.31
N VAL A 96 -12.08 13.22 -22.21
CA VAL A 96 -11.58 12.56 -21.00
C VAL A 96 -12.42 11.34 -20.66
N ALA A 97 -11.79 10.18 -20.59
CA ALA A 97 -12.47 8.94 -20.25
C ALA A 97 -11.63 8.07 -19.30
N HIS A 98 -12.30 7.23 -18.50
CA HIS A 98 -11.62 6.16 -17.77
C HIS A 98 -11.16 5.07 -18.73
N ILE A 99 -9.98 4.50 -18.50
CA ILE A 99 -9.55 3.28 -19.20
C ILE A 99 -10.37 2.10 -18.70
N GLY A 100 -10.79 1.26 -19.61
CA GLY A 100 -11.44 -0.02 -19.31
C GLY A 100 -10.45 -1.05 -18.81
N THR A 101 -10.97 -2.10 -18.22
CA THR A 101 -10.21 -3.29 -17.88
C THR A 101 -11.09 -4.52 -18.02
N VAL A 102 -10.52 -5.62 -18.45
CA VAL A 102 -11.19 -6.91 -18.52
C VAL A 102 -10.71 -7.78 -17.36
N SER A 103 -11.60 -7.99 -16.39
CA SER A 103 -11.35 -8.93 -15.31
C SER A 103 -11.36 -10.34 -15.86
N ARG A 104 -10.31 -11.12 -15.57
CA ARG A 104 -10.15 -12.50 -16.02
C ARG A 104 -10.24 -13.48 -14.85
N LEU A 105 -10.73 -14.67 -15.12
CA LEU A 105 -10.78 -15.75 -14.14
C LEU A 105 -9.37 -16.25 -13.84
N LYS A 106 -8.76 -15.74 -12.78
CA LYS A 106 -7.47 -16.26 -12.28
C LYS A 106 -7.65 -17.66 -11.69
N PRO A 107 -6.57 -18.47 -11.56
CA PRO A 107 -6.66 -19.87 -11.19
C PRO A 107 -7.56 -20.16 -9.99
N LYS A 108 -7.36 -19.45 -8.88
CA LYS A 108 -8.18 -19.62 -7.66
C LYS A 108 -9.66 -19.24 -7.86
N SER A 109 -9.91 -18.23 -8.69
CA SER A 109 -11.26 -17.79 -9.03
C SER A 109 -11.95 -18.80 -9.94
N ALA A 110 -11.26 -19.31 -10.97
CA ALA A 110 -11.78 -20.34 -11.87
C ALA A 110 -12.19 -21.60 -11.09
N LEU A 111 -11.31 -22.12 -10.23
CA LEU A 111 -11.64 -23.24 -9.34
C LEU A 111 -12.86 -22.95 -8.45
N THR A 112 -12.96 -21.75 -7.89
CA THR A 112 -14.08 -21.36 -7.03
C THR A 112 -15.40 -21.37 -7.80
N GLU A 113 -15.44 -20.81 -9.01
CA GLU A 113 -16.68 -20.76 -9.83
C GLU A 113 -17.10 -22.16 -10.31
N VAL A 114 -16.15 -22.99 -10.75
CA VAL A 114 -16.44 -24.38 -11.15
C VAL A 114 -16.91 -25.19 -9.94
N SER A 115 -16.24 -25.06 -8.79
CA SER A 115 -16.66 -25.75 -7.57
C SER A 115 -18.08 -25.39 -7.13
N LYS A 116 -18.45 -24.10 -7.20
CA LYS A 116 -19.84 -23.67 -6.94
C LYS A 116 -20.83 -24.29 -7.91
N SER A 117 -20.50 -24.30 -9.20
CA SER A 117 -21.37 -24.88 -10.25
C SER A 117 -21.57 -26.38 -10.07
N LEU A 118 -20.54 -27.08 -9.65
CA LEU A 118 -20.56 -28.51 -9.36
C LEU A 118 -21.08 -28.84 -7.94
N LYS A 119 -21.43 -27.82 -7.16
CA LYS A 119 -21.85 -27.95 -5.74
C LYS A 119 -20.81 -28.65 -4.86
N ILE A 120 -19.53 -28.51 -5.18
CA ILE A 120 -18.43 -29.00 -4.35
C ILE A 120 -18.26 -28.01 -3.19
N PRO A 121 -18.22 -28.48 -1.93
CA PRO A 121 -17.97 -27.62 -0.78
C PRO A 121 -16.64 -26.85 -0.92
N LEU A 122 -16.68 -25.53 -0.76
CA LEU A 122 -15.49 -24.69 -1.00
C LEU A 122 -14.33 -25.03 -0.06
N TRP A 123 -14.60 -25.51 1.13
CA TRP A 123 -13.55 -25.96 2.07
C TRP A 123 -12.74 -27.17 1.55
N GLU A 124 -13.32 -28.03 0.73
CA GLU A 124 -12.60 -29.17 0.13
C GLU A 124 -11.58 -28.74 -0.92
N VAL A 125 -11.80 -27.62 -1.59
CA VAL A 125 -10.89 -27.09 -2.62
C VAL A 125 -9.93 -26.01 -2.08
N GLU A 126 -10.03 -25.67 -0.82
CA GLU A 126 -9.23 -24.57 -0.24
C GLU A 126 -7.73 -24.91 -0.22
N ASP A 127 -7.36 -26.12 0.17
CA ASP A 127 -5.96 -26.55 0.19
C ASP A 127 -5.40 -26.71 -1.24
N LEU A 128 -6.22 -27.16 -2.19
CA LEU A 128 -5.86 -27.15 -3.60
C LEU A 128 -5.59 -25.72 -4.09
N LYS A 129 -6.45 -24.75 -3.74
CA LYS A 129 -6.26 -23.34 -4.11
C LYS A 129 -4.98 -22.76 -3.51
N LYS A 130 -4.61 -23.15 -2.29
CA LYS A 130 -3.36 -22.72 -1.65
C LYS A 130 -2.11 -23.31 -2.32
N SER A 131 -2.21 -24.52 -2.89
CA SER A 131 -1.09 -25.19 -3.56
C SER A 131 -0.82 -24.68 -4.97
N ILE A 132 -1.73 -23.90 -5.58
CA ILE A 132 -1.52 -23.32 -6.91
C ILE A 132 -0.40 -22.30 -6.88
N VAL A 133 0.61 -22.52 -7.72
CA VAL A 133 1.67 -21.55 -7.98
C VAL A 133 1.22 -20.64 -9.12
N GLU A 134 0.74 -19.44 -8.77
CA GLU A 134 0.41 -18.43 -9.76
C GLU A 134 1.70 -17.87 -10.38
N ARG A 135 1.78 -17.88 -11.72
CA ARG A 135 2.94 -17.40 -12.48
C ARG A 135 2.70 -15.98 -12.97
N SER A 136 3.78 -15.22 -13.12
CA SER A 136 3.71 -13.85 -13.67
C SER A 136 3.29 -13.86 -15.14
N SER A 137 2.69 -12.78 -15.61
CA SER A 137 2.23 -12.63 -17.00
C SER A 137 3.32 -12.73 -18.06
N GLY A 138 4.60 -12.74 -17.69
CA GLY A 138 5.73 -12.97 -18.60
C GLY A 138 6.15 -14.42 -18.75
N ASP A 139 5.61 -15.33 -17.92
CA ASP A 139 5.88 -16.78 -18.01
C ASP A 139 4.93 -17.41 -19.04
N ALA A 140 5.47 -18.20 -19.96
CA ALA A 140 4.69 -18.91 -21.00
C ALA A 140 3.61 -19.85 -20.42
N ARG A 141 3.78 -20.31 -19.17
CA ARG A 141 2.84 -21.19 -18.45
C ARG A 141 1.87 -20.42 -17.55
N ALA A 142 1.85 -19.08 -17.59
CA ALA A 142 0.98 -18.27 -16.74
C ALA A 142 -0.53 -18.48 -16.99
N SER A 143 -0.89 -19.07 -18.13
CA SER A 143 -2.27 -19.41 -18.49
C SER A 143 -2.67 -20.86 -18.19
N PHE A 144 -1.77 -21.65 -17.61
CA PHE A 144 -1.94 -23.08 -17.39
C PHE A 144 -1.63 -23.50 -15.94
N CYS A 145 -1.79 -22.60 -14.99
CA CYS A 145 -1.44 -22.86 -13.58
C CYS A 145 -2.31 -23.98 -12.98
N ILE A 146 -3.58 -24.07 -13.35
CA ILE A 146 -4.50 -25.14 -12.90
C ILE A 146 -4.09 -26.47 -13.49
N ARG A 147 -3.82 -26.53 -14.81
CA ARG A 147 -3.37 -27.74 -15.49
C ARG A 147 -2.07 -28.26 -14.86
N ASP A 148 -1.08 -27.39 -14.68
CA ASP A 148 0.18 -27.76 -14.03
C ASP A 148 -0.06 -28.36 -12.63
N THR A 149 -0.97 -27.76 -11.85
CA THR A 149 -1.32 -28.25 -10.51
C THR A 149 -1.98 -29.62 -10.57
N PHE A 150 -2.90 -29.85 -11.51
CA PHE A 150 -3.61 -31.12 -11.66
C PHE A 150 -2.72 -32.25 -12.18
N GLU A 151 -1.72 -31.93 -13.00
CA GLU A 151 -0.81 -32.91 -13.58
C GLU A 151 0.40 -33.23 -12.70
N THR A 152 0.89 -32.25 -11.93
CA THR A 152 2.16 -32.40 -11.20
C THR A 152 1.99 -32.69 -9.72
N LEU A 153 0.97 -32.09 -9.05
CA LEU A 153 0.80 -32.20 -7.60
C LEU A 153 -0.19 -33.33 -7.24
N ASP A 154 0.15 -34.11 -6.22
CA ASP A 154 -0.72 -35.22 -5.79
C ASP A 154 -2.09 -34.73 -5.32
N ILE A 155 -2.16 -33.61 -4.58
CA ILE A 155 -3.43 -32.99 -4.21
C ILE A 155 -4.29 -32.65 -5.42
N GLY A 156 -3.69 -32.19 -6.52
CA GLY A 156 -4.38 -31.89 -7.77
C GLY A 156 -4.93 -33.15 -8.41
N LYS A 157 -4.11 -34.21 -8.50
CA LYS A 157 -4.50 -35.53 -9.08
C LYS A 157 -5.64 -36.16 -8.27
N ASP A 158 -5.56 -36.14 -6.95
CA ASP A 158 -6.58 -36.69 -6.06
C ASP A 158 -7.91 -35.94 -6.16
N MET A 159 -7.85 -34.61 -6.25
CA MET A 159 -9.05 -33.79 -6.41
C MET A 159 -9.74 -34.01 -7.75
N VAL A 160 -8.98 -34.13 -8.85
CA VAL A 160 -9.53 -34.47 -10.17
C VAL A 160 -10.08 -35.89 -10.19
N LYS A 161 -9.45 -36.83 -9.51
CA LYS A 161 -9.97 -38.20 -9.38
C LYS A 161 -11.30 -38.24 -8.61
N LYS A 162 -11.40 -37.44 -7.53
CA LYS A 162 -12.62 -37.33 -6.72
C LYS A 162 -13.73 -36.54 -7.42
N TYR A 163 -13.36 -35.47 -8.13
CA TYR A 163 -14.28 -34.57 -8.83
C TYR A 163 -13.79 -34.31 -10.27
N PRO A 164 -14.00 -35.23 -11.21
CA PRO A 164 -13.51 -35.12 -12.61
C PRO A 164 -13.94 -33.80 -13.29
N GLY A 165 -15.13 -33.28 -12.95
CA GLY A 165 -15.64 -32.01 -13.48
C GLY A 165 -14.81 -30.79 -13.14
N LEU A 166 -13.89 -30.85 -12.14
CA LEU A 166 -12.98 -29.74 -11.82
C LEU A 166 -12.05 -29.36 -12.97
N ARG A 167 -11.81 -30.31 -13.94
CA ARG A 167 -11.04 -30.01 -15.17
C ARG A 167 -11.64 -28.87 -16.00
N ALA A 168 -12.95 -28.60 -15.87
CA ALA A 168 -13.55 -27.43 -16.51
C ALA A 168 -12.92 -26.11 -16.05
N ALA A 169 -12.23 -26.10 -14.91
CA ALA A 169 -11.52 -24.90 -14.45
C ALA A 169 -10.28 -24.58 -15.30
N GLU A 170 -9.64 -25.61 -15.91
CA GLU A 170 -8.54 -25.43 -16.85
C GLU A 170 -9.00 -24.67 -18.11
N GLU A 171 -10.22 -24.98 -18.57
CA GLU A 171 -10.79 -24.37 -19.79
C GLU A 171 -11.18 -22.91 -19.60
N ILE A 172 -11.59 -22.52 -18.37
CA ILE A 172 -12.00 -21.15 -18.09
C ILE A 172 -10.89 -20.30 -17.45
N GLU A 173 -9.72 -20.88 -17.19
CA GLU A 173 -8.56 -20.13 -16.69
C GLU A 173 -8.20 -19.01 -17.68
N ASN A 174 -8.04 -17.78 -17.17
CA ASN A 174 -7.80 -16.54 -17.91
C ASN A 174 -8.91 -16.09 -18.89
N HIS A 175 -10.07 -16.77 -18.96
CA HIS A 175 -11.20 -16.23 -19.71
C HIS A 175 -11.71 -14.91 -19.13
N ALA A 176 -12.19 -14.05 -20.01
CA ALA A 176 -12.82 -12.79 -19.62
C ALA A 176 -14.08 -13.05 -18.77
N ARG A 177 -14.18 -12.38 -17.63
CA ARG A 177 -15.32 -12.50 -16.71
C ARG A 177 -16.28 -11.31 -16.83
N HIS A 178 -15.75 -10.11 -16.68
CA HIS A 178 -16.51 -8.88 -16.83
C HIS A 178 -15.56 -7.73 -17.19
N SER A 179 -16.11 -6.70 -17.85
CA SER A 179 -15.43 -5.42 -18.02
C SER A 179 -15.65 -4.54 -16.79
N GLY A 180 -14.70 -3.68 -16.51
CA GLY A 180 -14.74 -2.74 -15.42
C GLY A 180 -13.98 -1.46 -15.73
N LYS A 181 -13.92 -0.58 -14.75
CA LYS A 181 -13.13 0.64 -14.78
C LYS A 181 -11.72 0.34 -14.23
N HIS A 182 -10.67 0.76 -14.95
CA HIS A 182 -9.30 0.70 -14.44
C HIS A 182 -9.16 1.56 -13.18
N ALA A 183 -8.41 1.07 -12.20
CA ALA A 183 -8.34 1.71 -10.88
C ALA A 183 -7.77 3.14 -10.91
N ALA A 184 -6.86 3.44 -11.86
CA ALA A 184 -6.13 4.71 -11.90
C ALA A 184 -6.16 5.40 -13.26
N GLY A 185 -6.10 4.65 -14.37
CA GLY A 185 -5.85 5.16 -15.70
C GLY A 185 -6.99 6.02 -16.28
N ILE A 186 -6.61 7.20 -16.72
CA ILE A 186 -7.48 8.17 -17.40
C ILE A 186 -6.86 8.47 -18.76
N ILE A 187 -7.69 8.52 -19.79
CA ILE A 187 -7.34 9.00 -21.13
C ILE A 187 -7.65 10.50 -21.18
N VAL A 188 -6.71 11.28 -21.71
CA VAL A 188 -6.90 12.70 -22.03
C VAL A 188 -6.45 12.92 -23.47
N LEU A 189 -7.33 13.45 -24.32
CA LEU A 189 -7.10 13.67 -25.73
C LEU A 189 -7.48 15.09 -26.14
N ASN A 190 -6.95 15.55 -27.27
CA ASN A 190 -7.29 16.81 -27.89
C ASN A 190 -8.60 16.73 -28.70
N ASP A 191 -9.16 15.52 -28.86
CA ASP A 191 -10.37 15.23 -29.64
C ASP A 191 -11.21 14.19 -28.88
N SER A 192 -12.43 13.95 -29.34
CA SER A 192 -13.33 13.00 -28.69
C SER A 192 -12.73 11.60 -28.62
N VAL A 193 -12.74 11.01 -27.43
CA VAL A 193 -12.29 9.62 -27.19
C VAL A 193 -13.04 8.63 -28.09
N LYS A 194 -14.30 8.96 -28.46
CA LYS A 194 -15.15 8.13 -29.34
C LYS A 194 -14.61 7.99 -30.76
N ASN A 195 -13.70 8.87 -31.18
CA ASN A 195 -13.04 8.77 -32.50
C ASN A 195 -11.96 7.68 -32.51
N TYR A 196 -11.48 7.23 -31.32
CA TYR A 196 -10.42 6.23 -31.16
C TYR A 196 -10.95 4.89 -30.67
N CYS A 197 -11.96 4.90 -29.81
CA CYS A 197 -12.55 3.69 -29.25
C CYS A 197 -13.98 3.90 -28.76
N SER A 198 -14.71 2.82 -28.56
CA SER A 198 -16.03 2.86 -27.95
C SER A 198 -15.96 3.33 -26.50
N VAL A 199 -16.91 4.17 -26.08
CA VAL A 199 -17.07 4.63 -24.69
C VAL A 199 -18.46 4.23 -24.22
N ASN A 200 -18.55 3.55 -23.08
CA ASN A 200 -19.83 3.15 -22.50
C ASN A 200 -20.55 4.35 -21.85
N LYS A 201 -21.80 4.12 -21.41
CA LYS A 201 -22.64 5.16 -20.78
C LYS A 201 -22.04 5.74 -19.48
N ASP A 202 -21.13 5.02 -18.83
CA ASP A 202 -20.47 5.43 -17.59
C ASP A 202 -19.14 6.18 -17.85
N GLY A 203 -18.86 6.55 -19.10
CA GLY A 203 -17.64 7.28 -19.50
C GLY A 203 -16.39 6.41 -19.49
N ILE A 204 -16.52 5.09 -19.65
CA ILE A 204 -15.39 4.15 -19.66
C ILE A 204 -15.07 3.75 -21.09
N ALA A 205 -13.86 4.03 -21.54
CA ALA A 205 -13.31 3.60 -22.82
C ALA A 205 -13.18 2.06 -22.82
N GLN A 206 -13.65 1.42 -23.89
CA GLN A 206 -13.67 -0.04 -24.00
C GLN A 206 -12.36 -0.58 -24.56
N ILE A 207 -11.24 -0.05 -24.07
CA ILE A 207 -9.87 -0.49 -24.36
C ILE A 207 -9.10 -0.68 -23.05
N GLU A 208 -8.20 -1.66 -23.04
CA GLU A 208 -7.27 -1.91 -21.93
C GLU A 208 -6.00 -1.05 -22.09
N LYS A 209 -5.16 -1.02 -21.02
CA LYS A 209 -3.92 -0.24 -20.99
C LYS A 209 -3.01 -0.50 -22.21
N GLY A 210 -2.77 -1.77 -22.56
CA GLY A 210 -1.90 -2.13 -23.68
C GLY A 210 -2.42 -1.68 -25.04
N GLU A 211 -3.73 -1.67 -25.22
CA GLU A 211 -4.35 -1.17 -26.45
C GLU A 211 -4.26 0.36 -26.55
N ALA A 212 -4.45 1.07 -25.42
CA ALA A 212 -4.27 2.51 -25.35
C ALA A 212 -2.82 2.92 -25.68
N GLU A 213 -1.84 2.19 -25.15
CA GLU A 213 -0.41 2.37 -25.45
C GLU A 213 -0.12 2.11 -26.95
N SER A 214 -0.70 1.05 -27.53
CA SER A 214 -0.54 0.72 -28.95
C SER A 214 -1.15 1.78 -29.90
N LEU A 215 -2.20 2.46 -29.44
CA LEU A 215 -2.84 3.57 -30.16
C LEU A 215 -2.15 4.92 -29.90
N ASN A 216 -1.05 4.92 -29.15
CA ASN A 216 -0.33 6.13 -28.73
C ASN A 216 -1.24 7.16 -28.01
N ILE A 217 -2.20 6.66 -27.24
CA ILE A 217 -3.13 7.49 -26.47
C ILE A 217 -2.47 7.91 -25.15
N LEU A 218 -2.57 9.20 -24.82
CA LEU A 218 -2.07 9.72 -23.56
C LEU A 218 -2.86 9.12 -22.38
N LYS A 219 -2.16 8.34 -21.56
CA LYS A 219 -2.65 7.81 -20.30
C LYS A 219 -2.06 8.58 -19.13
N ILE A 220 -2.91 9.01 -18.21
CA ILE A 220 -2.51 9.64 -16.94
C ILE A 220 -3.00 8.73 -15.79
N ASP A 221 -2.12 8.41 -14.84
CA ASP A 221 -2.51 7.64 -13.68
C ASP A 221 -2.86 8.57 -12.51
N VAL A 222 -4.17 8.73 -12.26
CA VAL A 222 -4.73 9.45 -11.12
C VAL A 222 -5.00 8.43 -10.02
N LEU A 223 -4.09 8.33 -9.07
CA LEU A 223 -4.11 7.31 -8.02
C LEU A 223 -4.76 7.84 -6.74
N GLY A 224 -5.59 7.04 -6.08
CA GLY A 224 -6.17 7.37 -4.78
C GLY A 224 -5.36 6.75 -3.66
N LEU A 225 -4.86 7.57 -2.73
CA LEU A 225 -4.14 7.12 -1.54
C LEU A 225 -4.88 7.59 -0.28
N ARG A 226 -5.41 6.64 0.48
CA ARG A 226 -6.17 6.93 1.70
C ARG A 226 -5.37 7.69 2.74
N THR A 227 -4.08 7.42 2.88
CA THR A 227 -3.23 8.13 3.82
C THR A 227 -3.24 9.63 3.58
N LEU A 228 -3.35 10.07 2.33
CA LEU A 228 -3.49 11.51 2.03
C LEU A 228 -4.84 12.06 2.52
N SER A 229 -5.93 11.31 2.45
CA SER A 229 -7.21 11.68 3.06
C SER A 229 -7.10 11.79 4.58
N ILE A 230 -6.37 10.86 5.23
CA ILE A 230 -6.10 10.91 6.67
C ILE A 230 -5.29 12.14 7.04
N LEU A 231 -4.19 12.41 6.32
CA LEU A 231 -3.34 13.58 6.58
C LEU A 231 -4.10 14.88 6.37
N GLU A 232 -4.90 14.98 5.30
CA GLU A 232 -5.73 16.16 5.04
C GLU A 232 -6.80 16.37 6.12
N ASP A 233 -7.48 15.30 6.56
CA ASP A 233 -8.45 15.37 7.65
C ASP A 233 -7.79 15.83 8.97
N ALA A 234 -6.60 15.30 9.28
CA ALA A 234 -5.83 15.72 10.43
C ALA A 234 -5.40 17.21 10.34
N LEU A 235 -4.97 17.68 9.16
CA LEU A 235 -4.63 19.10 8.94
C LEU A 235 -5.86 20.00 9.13
N ASN A 236 -7.03 19.59 8.64
CA ASN A 236 -8.28 20.32 8.84
C ASN A 236 -8.64 20.38 10.34
N GLU A 237 -8.48 19.27 11.07
CA GLU A 237 -8.78 19.19 12.51
C GLU A 237 -7.89 20.12 13.35
N ILE A 238 -6.62 20.32 12.94
CA ILE A 238 -5.67 21.22 13.62
C ILE A 238 -5.67 22.65 13.04
N GLY A 239 -6.49 22.93 12.03
CA GLY A 239 -6.59 24.24 11.40
C GLY A 239 -5.34 24.68 10.64
N LYS A 240 -4.60 23.72 10.04
CA LYS A 240 -3.39 24.01 9.26
C LYS A 240 -3.67 23.94 7.76
N PRO A 241 -2.97 24.75 6.93
CA PRO A 241 -3.10 24.71 5.49
C PRO A 241 -2.54 23.40 4.92
N LYS A 242 -2.91 23.06 3.68
CA LYS A 242 -2.57 21.80 3.04
C LYS A 242 -1.07 21.62 2.77
N ASP A 243 -0.37 22.70 2.50
CA ASP A 243 1.07 22.76 2.27
C ASP A 243 1.91 22.76 3.58
N TYR A 244 1.24 22.74 4.75
CA TYR A 244 1.92 22.73 6.05
C TYR A 244 2.99 21.65 6.16
N LEU A 245 2.67 20.44 5.72
CA LEU A 245 3.57 19.28 5.81
C LEU A 245 4.78 19.35 4.87
N LEU A 246 4.71 20.14 3.80
CA LEU A 246 5.84 20.36 2.89
C LEU A 246 6.96 21.18 3.53
N ASN A 247 6.65 21.96 4.57
CA ASN A 247 7.55 22.88 5.24
C ASN A 247 8.05 22.37 6.61
N VAL A 248 7.71 21.14 7.00
CA VAL A 248 8.20 20.57 8.26
C VAL A 248 9.66 20.13 8.13
N ASP A 249 10.41 20.22 9.23
CA ASP A 249 11.75 19.68 9.29
C ASP A 249 11.71 18.16 9.20
N LEU A 250 12.40 17.58 8.22
CA LEU A 250 12.48 16.13 8.02
C LEU A 250 13.45 15.42 8.99
N GLU A 251 14.16 16.17 9.81
CA GLU A 251 15.10 15.63 10.80
C GLU A 251 14.64 15.88 12.26
N ASP A 252 13.30 15.99 12.47
CA ASP A 252 12.72 16.22 13.79
C ASP A 252 12.78 14.97 14.68
N GLU A 253 13.47 15.08 15.81
CA GLU A 253 13.67 13.99 16.77
C GLU A 253 12.37 13.45 17.39
N LYS A 254 11.34 14.30 17.56
CA LYS A 254 10.06 13.85 18.12
C LYS A 254 9.30 12.98 17.13
N ALA A 255 9.41 13.27 15.84
CA ALA A 255 8.85 12.43 14.80
C ALA A 255 9.56 11.06 14.76
N PHE A 256 10.89 11.02 14.87
CA PHE A 256 11.64 9.76 14.95
C PHE A 256 11.31 8.96 16.21
N LYS A 257 11.05 9.64 17.32
CA LYS A 257 10.64 8.98 18.55
C LYS A 257 9.34 8.17 18.42
N VAL A 258 8.42 8.55 17.53
CA VAL A 258 7.19 7.77 17.24
C VAL A 258 7.54 6.37 16.73
N PHE A 259 8.54 6.26 15.85
CA PHE A 259 9.02 4.96 15.35
C PHE A 259 9.76 4.17 16.43
N ASN A 260 10.61 4.84 17.22
CA ASN A 260 11.43 4.22 18.25
C ASN A 260 10.62 3.80 19.49
N ASP A 261 9.54 4.51 19.80
CA ASP A 261 8.57 4.14 20.85
C ASP A 261 7.53 3.10 20.37
N GLU A 262 7.67 2.56 19.17
CA GLU A 262 6.78 1.54 18.57
C GLU A 262 5.31 1.99 18.41
N LYS A 263 5.07 3.30 18.23
CA LYS A 263 3.73 3.87 18.08
C LYS A 263 3.26 3.84 16.62
N PHE A 264 3.08 2.66 16.06
CA PHE A 264 2.85 2.45 14.63
C PHE A 264 1.39 2.62 14.18
N ALA A 265 0.42 2.74 15.10
CA ALA A 265 -1.00 2.89 14.75
C ALA A 265 -1.21 4.08 13.79
N GLY A 266 -1.73 3.81 12.60
CA GLY A 266 -1.99 4.82 11.57
C GLY A 266 -0.76 5.32 10.79
N ILE A 267 0.46 4.85 11.08
CA ILE A 267 1.65 5.23 10.32
C ILE A 267 1.67 4.47 8.99
N PHE A 268 1.71 5.23 7.90
CA PHE A 268 1.70 4.69 6.55
C PHE A 268 2.79 3.62 6.36
N GLN A 269 2.43 2.48 5.80
CA GLN A 269 3.25 1.28 5.57
C GLN A 269 3.74 0.54 6.84
N PHE A 270 3.77 1.16 8.02
CA PHE A 270 4.33 0.56 9.24
C PHE A 270 3.35 -0.32 10.03
N GLU A 271 2.25 -0.74 9.42
CA GLU A 271 1.31 -1.70 10.04
C GLU A 271 1.81 -3.16 9.99
N GLY A 272 2.83 -3.44 9.18
CA GLY A 272 3.37 -4.78 8.96
C GLY A 272 4.46 -5.17 9.96
N TYR A 273 4.42 -6.40 10.47
CA TYR A 273 5.39 -6.92 11.45
C TYR A 273 6.87 -6.76 11.00
N ALA A 274 7.17 -6.99 9.72
CA ALA A 274 8.54 -6.90 9.20
C ALA A 274 9.13 -5.48 9.35
N LEU A 275 8.33 -4.43 9.03
CA LEU A 275 8.77 -3.04 9.18
C LEU A 275 8.94 -2.68 10.66
N GLN A 276 7.99 -3.09 11.51
CA GLN A 276 8.06 -2.86 12.95
C GLN A 276 9.28 -3.52 13.58
N SER A 277 9.55 -4.78 13.22
CA SER A 277 10.74 -5.50 13.69
C SER A 277 12.04 -4.81 13.27
N LEU A 278 12.09 -4.27 12.06
CA LEU A 278 13.25 -3.57 11.55
C LEU A 278 13.46 -2.22 12.26
N CYS A 279 12.40 -1.46 12.54
CA CYS A 279 12.46 -0.24 13.34
C CYS A 279 13.13 -0.47 14.70
N LYS A 280 12.75 -1.54 15.40
CA LYS A 280 13.34 -1.91 16.71
C LYS A 280 14.85 -2.13 16.64
N GLN A 281 15.33 -2.72 15.54
CA GLN A 281 16.74 -3.04 15.35
C GLN A 281 17.56 -1.83 14.87
N MET A 282 16.95 -0.91 14.12
CA MET A 282 17.67 0.18 13.46
C MET A 282 17.80 1.46 14.29
N ASN A 283 16.89 1.73 15.23
CA ASN A 283 16.79 2.99 15.95
C ASN A 283 16.80 4.20 14.99
N VAL A 284 15.62 4.59 14.52
CA VAL A 284 15.43 5.67 13.52
C VAL A 284 15.95 7.00 14.06
N ASN A 285 16.93 7.60 13.39
CA ASN A 285 17.50 8.87 13.78
C ASN A 285 17.76 9.85 12.62
N LYS A 286 17.41 9.44 11.40
CA LYS A 286 17.46 10.26 10.18
C LYS A 286 16.27 9.92 9.29
N PHE A 287 15.83 10.88 8.51
CA PHE A 287 14.74 10.68 7.54
C PHE A 287 14.99 9.51 6.58
N ILE A 288 16.22 9.35 6.09
CA ILE A 288 16.59 8.28 5.16
C ILE A 288 16.40 6.88 5.76
N ASP A 289 16.45 6.73 7.08
CA ASP A 289 16.24 5.44 7.74
C ASP A 289 14.85 4.87 7.46
N ILE A 290 13.84 5.73 7.36
CA ILE A 290 12.47 5.32 7.01
C ILE A 290 12.44 4.70 5.61
N ALA A 291 13.18 5.29 4.64
CA ALA A 291 13.31 4.74 3.30
C ALA A 291 14.07 3.40 3.30
N TYR A 292 15.12 3.26 4.10
CA TYR A 292 15.83 1.99 4.27
C TYR A 292 14.93 0.91 4.85
N ILE A 293 14.18 1.19 5.92
CA ILE A 293 13.27 0.24 6.55
C ILE A 293 12.24 -0.26 5.56
N THR A 294 11.58 0.65 4.81
CA THR A 294 10.55 0.27 3.84
C THR A 294 11.09 -0.55 2.67
N THR A 295 12.38 -0.40 2.37
CA THR A 295 13.06 -1.16 1.31
C THR A 295 13.56 -2.51 1.81
N LEU A 296 14.20 -2.55 2.97
CA LEU A 296 14.84 -3.74 3.54
C LEU A 296 13.84 -4.74 4.16
N ALA A 297 12.65 -4.29 4.56
CA ALA A 297 11.60 -5.16 5.12
C ALA A 297 10.88 -6.03 4.06
N ARG A 298 11.39 -6.10 2.83
CA ARG A 298 10.82 -6.90 1.73
C ARG A 298 11.37 -8.32 1.73
N PRO A 299 10.60 -9.30 1.18
CA PRO A 299 11.04 -10.70 1.17
C PRO A 299 12.43 -10.91 0.54
N GLY A 300 12.74 -10.24 -0.56
CA GLY A 300 14.04 -10.36 -1.24
C GLY A 300 15.24 -10.06 -0.32
N PRO A 301 15.36 -8.82 0.20
CA PRO A 301 16.44 -8.46 1.14
C PRO A 301 16.49 -9.31 2.40
N LEU A 302 15.33 -9.67 2.96
CA LEU A 302 15.24 -10.50 4.16
C LEU A 302 15.80 -11.91 3.93
N HIS A 303 15.48 -12.54 2.78
CA HIS A 303 15.93 -13.91 2.47
C HIS A 303 17.37 -13.97 1.97
N SER A 304 17.85 -12.93 1.27
CA SER A 304 19.24 -12.88 0.75
C SER A 304 20.30 -12.56 1.81
N GLY A 305 19.89 -12.21 3.03
CA GLY A 305 20.81 -11.78 4.10
C GLY A 305 21.22 -10.30 4.04
N GLY A 306 20.85 -9.55 2.98
CA GLY A 306 21.22 -8.14 2.81
C GLY A 306 20.71 -7.25 3.93
N THR A 307 19.52 -7.53 4.46
CA THR A 307 18.96 -6.80 5.61
C THR A 307 19.81 -7.01 6.88
N THR A 308 20.22 -8.25 7.14
CA THR A 308 21.05 -8.58 8.31
C THR A 308 22.43 -7.92 8.21
N GLU A 309 23.05 -7.97 7.04
CA GLU A 309 24.33 -7.33 6.77
C GLU A 309 24.27 -5.80 6.99
N PHE A 310 23.23 -5.15 6.44
CA PHE A 310 23.00 -3.73 6.64
C PHE A 310 22.87 -3.36 8.11
N ILE A 311 22.05 -4.12 8.89
CA ILE A 311 21.84 -3.85 10.33
C ILE A 311 23.14 -3.98 11.09
N LYS A 312 23.87 -5.09 10.94
CA LYS A 312 25.12 -5.33 11.65
C LYS A 312 26.16 -4.24 11.40
N ARG A 313 26.31 -3.80 10.15
CA ARG A 313 27.22 -2.72 9.81
C ARG A 313 26.76 -1.38 10.36
N ARG A 314 25.47 -1.08 10.31
CA ARG A 314 24.90 0.12 10.89
C ARG A 314 25.04 0.19 12.40
N THR A 315 24.87 -0.94 13.12
CA THR A 315 24.99 -1.02 14.58
C THR A 315 26.44 -1.12 15.08
N GLY A 316 27.39 -1.29 14.16
CA GLY A 316 28.81 -1.46 14.48
C GLY A 316 29.18 -2.87 14.92
N GLU A 317 28.29 -3.85 14.78
CA GLU A 317 28.57 -5.26 15.04
C GLU A 317 29.51 -5.87 13.98
N GLU A 318 29.50 -5.29 12.78
CA GLU A 318 30.37 -5.66 11.66
C GLU A 318 30.99 -4.41 11.06
N GLU A 319 32.27 -4.50 10.66
CA GLU A 319 32.98 -3.39 10.02
C GLU A 319 32.35 -3.08 8.64
N VAL A 320 32.21 -1.80 8.33
CA VAL A 320 31.72 -1.37 7.02
C VAL A 320 32.79 -1.64 5.96
N THR A 321 32.49 -2.55 5.05
CA THR A 321 33.33 -2.89 3.90
C THR A 321 32.63 -2.53 2.61
N HIS A 322 33.40 -2.16 1.59
CA HIS A 322 32.92 -1.88 0.23
C HIS A 322 33.45 -2.92 -0.73
N LEU A 323 32.69 -3.27 -1.74
CA LEU A 323 33.06 -4.27 -2.75
C LEU A 323 34.37 -3.90 -3.46
N HIS A 324 34.58 -2.61 -3.65
CA HIS A 324 35.80 -2.01 -4.20
C HIS A 324 35.86 -0.53 -3.79
N PRO A 325 37.05 0.10 -3.65
CA PRO A 325 37.16 1.52 -3.29
C PRO A 325 36.34 2.44 -4.20
N MET A 326 36.25 2.14 -5.48
CA MET A 326 35.43 2.91 -6.43
C MET A 326 33.93 2.83 -6.14
N THR A 327 33.43 1.72 -5.57
CA THR A 327 31.99 1.58 -5.27
C THR A 327 31.59 2.33 -4.01
N LYS A 328 32.56 2.76 -3.19
CA LYS A 328 32.33 3.44 -1.92
C LYS A 328 31.42 4.66 -2.09
N VAL A 329 31.69 5.51 -3.08
CA VAL A 329 30.95 6.76 -3.31
C VAL A 329 29.43 6.54 -3.48
N TRP A 330 28.98 5.37 -3.91
CA TRP A 330 27.55 5.06 -4.09
C TRP A 330 26.97 4.17 -2.98
N THR A 331 27.84 3.55 -2.15
CA THR A 331 27.39 2.61 -1.11
C THR A 331 27.71 3.08 0.31
N GLU A 332 28.39 4.22 0.49
CA GLU A 332 28.78 4.72 1.81
C GLU A 332 27.56 4.98 2.71
N ASP A 333 26.55 5.68 2.18
CA ASP A 333 25.31 5.98 2.92
C ASP A 333 24.53 4.71 3.32
N SER A 334 24.71 3.62 2.60
CA SER A 334 24.07 2.32 2.84
C SER A 334 25.03 1.28 3.47
N TYR A 335 26.07 1.74 4.15
CA TYR A 335 27.04 0.91 4.87
C TYR A 335 27.69 -0.19 4.01
N GLY A 336 27.96 0.13 2.73
CA GLY A 336 28.55 -0.81 1.77
C GLY A 336 27.58 -1.79 1.11
N VAL A 337 26.30 -1.77 1.48
CA VAL A 337 25.27 -2.68 0.94
C VAL A 337 24.54 -2.05 -0.24
N ILE A 338 24.34 -2.80 -1.32
CA ILE A 338 23.51 -2.37 -2.46
C ILE A 338 22.04 -2.57 -2.09
N ILE A 339 21.28 -1.47 -1.98
CA ILE A 339 19.86 -1.46 -1.61
C ILE A 339 18.99 -0.93 -2.75
N PHE A 340 19.52 0.07 -3.49
CA PHE A 340 18.78 0.78 -4.52
C PHE A 340 19.24 0.43 -5.93
N GLN A 341 18.30 0.43 -6.87
CA GLN A 341 18.56 0.24 -8.31
C GLN A 341 19.53 1.29 -8.84
N GLU A 342 19.44 2.50 -8.34
CA GLU A 342 20.31 3.61 -8.67
C GLU A 342 21.79 3.30 -8.36
N GLN A 343 22.06 2.62 -7.24
CA GLN A 343 23.45 2.18 -6.92
C GLN A 343 23.96 1.18 -7.95
N VAL A 344 23.14 0.20 -8.34
CA VAL A 344 23.51 -0.75 -9.40
C VAL A 344 23.77 -0.04 -10.72
N MET A 345 22.91 0.91 -11.11
CA MET A 345 23.09 1.69 -12.33
C MET A 345 24.38 2.50 -12.30
N GLN A 346 24.71 3.13 -11.16
CA GLN A 346 25.96 3.88 -11.00
C GLN A 346 27.19 2.98 -11.09
N ILE A 347 27.16 1.82 -10.45
CA ILE A 347 28.27 0.85 -10.51
C ILE A 347 28.44 0.33 -11.95
N ALA A 348 27.35 -0.09 -12.60
CA ALA A 348 27.38 -0.57 -13.97
C ALA A 348 27.94 0.49 -14.93
N ARG A 349 27.53 1.75 -14.76
CA ARG A 349 27.96 2.88 -15.62
C ARG A 349 29.40 3.29 -15.38
N ASN A 350 29.83 3.42 -14.13
CA ASN A 350 31.10 4.04 -13.80
C ASN A 350 32.25 3.03 -13.65
N VAL A 351 31.98 1.84 -13.11
CA VAL A 351 32.94 0.75 -12.99
C VAL A 351 32.98 -0.08 -14.28
N GLY A 352 31.81 -0.53 -14.75
CA GLY A 352 31.72 -1.37 -15.96
C GLY A 352 31.71 -0.59 -17.26
N LYS A 353 31.71 0.75 -17.25
CA LYS A 353 31.65 1.63 -18.44
C LYS A 353 30.51 1.31 -19.40
N LEU A 354 29.44 0.63 -18.91
CA LEU A 354 28.28 0.30 -19.71
C LEU A 354 27.61 1.58 -20.26
N SER A 355 27.08 1.50 -21.46
CA SER A 355 26.23 2.58 -22.01
C SER A 355 24.98 2.82 -21.13
N TRP A 356 24.33 3.96 -21.27
CA TRP A 356 23.03 4.17 -20.60
C TRP A 356 21.97 3.20 -21.10
N GLU A 357 22.04 2.76 -22.36
CA GLU A 357 21.16 1.76 -22.95
C GLU A 357 21.31 0.41 -22.26
N ASP A 358 22.56 -0.08 -22.14
CA ASP A 358 22.86 -1.35 -21.47
C ASP A 358 22.51 -1.28 -19.99
N THR A 359 22.84 -0.18 -19.32
CA THR A 359 22.51 0.07 -17.91
C THR A 359 20.98 0.05 -17.68
N SER A 360 20.21 0.67 -18.57
CA SER A 360 18.74 0.67 -18.47
C SER A 360 18.15 -0.72 -18.73
N SER A 361 18.71 -1.46 -19.69
CA SER A 361 18.31 -2.83 -19.99
C SER A 361 18.64 -3.78 -18.84
N LEU A 362 19.83 -3.66 -18.24
CA LEU A 362 20.23 -4.38 -17.04
C LEU A 362 19.25 -4.12 -15.87
N ARG A 363 18.91 -2.87 -15.61
CA ARG A 363 17.92 -2.51 -14.59
C ARG A 363 16.53 -3.11 -14.86
N LYS A 364 16.07 -3.07 -16.13
CA LYS A 364 14.77 -3.68 -16.51
C LYS A 364 14.76 -5.19 -16.26
N ALA A 365 15.89 -5.85 -16.54
CA ALA A 365 16.07 -7.27 -16.29
C ALA A 365 15.98 -7.62 -14.80
N MET A 366 16.62 -6.81 -13.94
CA MET A 366 16.55 -6.93 -12.50
C MET A 366 15.09 -6.84 -12.01
N SER A 367 14.36 -5.81 -12.44
CA SER A 367 12.97 -5.59 -12.07
C SER A 367 12.02 -6.72 -12.50
N LYS A 368 12.36 -7.45 -13.56
CA LYS A 368 11.57 -8.57 -14.10
C LYS A 368 12.05 -9.95 -13.63
N SER A 369 13.15 -10.01 -12.86
CA SER A 369 13.79 -11.27 -12.41
C SER A 369 14.06 -12.23 -13.59
N LEU A 370 14.64 -11.72 -14.69
CA LEU A 370 14.83 -12.47 -15.94
C LEU A 370 15.89 -13.59 -15.85
N GLY A 371 16.53 -13.72 -14.68
CA GLY A 371 17.48 -14.81 -14.43
C GLY A 371 18.92 -14.48 -14.82
N GLU A 372 19.79 -15.40 -14.41
CA GLU A 372 21.26 -15.26 -14.49
C GLU A 372 21.76 -15.20 -15.93
N GLU A 373 21.16 -15.94 -16.86
CA GLU A 373 21.53 -15.96 -18.28
C GLU A 373 21.41 -14.59 -18.95
N PHE A 374 20.38 -13.81 -18.57
CA PHE A 374 20.20 -12.45 -19.08
C PHE A 374 21.28 -11.51 -18.57
N PHE A 375 21.71 -11.66 -17.32
CA PHE A 375 22.77 -10.83 -16.76
C PHE A 375 24.12 -11.15 -17.41
N ASN A 376 24.40 -12.41 -17.67
CA ASN A 376 25.68 -12.86 -18.22
C ASN A 376 26.00 -12.25 -19.58
N GLN A 377 25.01 -11.83 -20.38
CA GLN A 377 25.27 -11.11 -21.64
C GLN A 377 25.98 -9.76 -21.47
N TYR A 378 25.84 -9.12 -20.28
CA TYR A 378 26.50 -7.85 -19.98
C TYR A 378 27.83 -8.02 -19.22
N TRP A 379 28.14 -9.23 -18.76
CA TRP A 379 29.38 -9.50 -18.00
C TRP A 379 30.62 -9.11 -18.76
N GLU A 380 30.74 -9.50 -20.03
CA GLU A 380 31.91 -9.20 -20.83
C GLU A 380 32.14 -7.70 -20.98
N LEU A 381 31.06 -6.94 -21.20
CA LEU A 381 31.16 -5.47 -21.28
C LEU A 381 31.61 -4.88 -19.94
N PHE A 382 31.03 -5.37 -18.83
CA PHE A 382 31.39 -4.91 -17.49
C PHE A 382 32.85 -5.22 -17.16
N ARG A 383 33.29 -6.43 -17.47
CA ARG A 383 34.67 -6.87 -17.26
C ARG A 383 35.69 -5.98 -18.01
N GLU A 384 35.46 -5.74 -19.30
CA GLU A 384 36.33 -4.90 -20.12
C GLU A 384 36.35 -3.45 -19.60
N GLY A 385 35.21 -2.89 -19.25
CA GLY A 385 35.15 -1.55 -18.65
C GLY A 385 35.87 -1.46 -17.30
N ALA A 386 35.72 -2.44 -16.42
CA ALA A 386 36.43 -2.48 -15.13
C ALA A 386 37.96 -2.57 -15.31
N LYS A 387 38.42 -3.28 -16.34
CA LYS A 387 39.84 -3.41 -16.67
C LYS A 387 40.44 -2.06 -17.09
N GLU A 388 39.69 -1.16 -17.74
CA GLU A 388 40.18 0.18 -18.11
C GLU A 388 40.59 1.00 -16.87
N ASP A 389 39.92 0.80 -15.74
CA ASP A 389 40.22 1.45 -14.46
C ASP A 389 41.23 0.64 -13.60
N GLY A 390 41.84 -0.42 -14.17
CA GLY A 390 42.86 -1.24 -13.52
C GLY A 390 42.30 -2.22 -12.47
N ILE A 391 41.00 -2.51 -12.51
CA ILE A 391 40.36 -3.48 -11.59
C ILE A 391 40.67 -4.90 -12.10
N GLU A 392 41.20 -5.75 -11.22
CA GLU A 392 41.50 -7.14 -11.57
C GLU A 392 40.21 -7.91 -11.87
N GLU A 393 40.27 -8.88 -12.78
CA GLU A 393 39.09 -9.68 -13.18
C GLU A 393 38.38 -10.35 -12.00
N LYS A 394 39.13 -10.80 -11.00
CA LYS A 394 38.59 -11.40 -9.81
C LYS A 394 37.76 -10.40 -9.00
N GLU A 395 38.22 -9.17 -8.86
CA GLU A 395 37.52 -8.09 -8.17
C GLU A 395 36.28 -7.64 -8.97
N ALA A 396 36.44 -7.47 -10.28
CA ALA A 396 35.32 -7.16 -11.18
C ALA A 396 34.23 -8.23 -11.11
N LYS A 397 34.63 -9.51 -11.05
CA LYS A 397 33.67 -10.63 -10.91
C LYS A 397 32.95 -10.60 -9.57
N ASN A 398 33.63 -10.30 -8.47
CA ASN A 398 33.02 -10.14 -7.17
C ASN A 398 31.98 -9.01 -7.15
N ILE A 399 32.31 -7.84 -7.72
CA ILE A 399 31.37 -6.72 -7.86
C ILE A 399 30.15 -7.15 -8.67
N TRP A 400 30.36 -7.83 -9.81
CA TRP A 400 29.30 -8.29 -10.69
C TRP A 400 28.35 -9.27 -10.03
N GLU A 401 28.86 -10.29 -9.34
CA GLU A 401 28.08 -11.30 -8.62
C GLU A 401 27.21 -10.64 -7.53
N HIS A 402 27.76 -9.67 -6.79
CA HIS A 402 27.00 -8.90 -5.83
C HIS A 402 25.92 -8.04 -6.50
N MET A 403 26.23 -7.38 -7.61
CA MET A 403 25.24 -6.63 -8.37
C MET A 403 24.09 -7.53 -8.86
N CYS A 404 24.37 -8.72 -9.36
CA CYS A 404 23.35 -9.68 -9.80
C CYS A 404 22.50 -10.15 -8.63
N THR A 405 23.13 -10.49 -7.51
CA THR A 405 22.44 -10.98 -6.31
C THR A 405 21.53 -9.90 -5.72
N PHE A 406 22.09 -8.74 -5.40
CA PHE A 406 21.37 -7.65 -4.74
C PHE A 406 20.49 -6.86 -5.72
N GLY A 407 20.88 -6.76 -6.99
CA GLY A 407 20.10 -6.12 -8.04
C GLY A 407 18.73 -6.77 -8.28
N SER A 408 18.62 -8.07 -8.06
CA SER A 408 17.37 -8.82 -8.25
C SER A 408 16.22 -8.32 -7.35
N TRP A 409 16.53 -7.70 -6.21
CA TRP A 409 15.58 -7.13 -5.28
C TRP A 409 15.80 -5.64 -4.97
N ALA A 410 16.82 -5.02 -5.56
CA ALA A 410 17.09 -3.60 -5.38
C ALA A 410 15.88 -2.73 -5.74
N PHE A 411 15.65 -1.70 -4.93
CA PHE A 411 14.43 -0.91 -4.99
C PHE A 411 14.69 0.49 -5.61
N ASN A 412 13.64 1.11 -6.14
CA ASN A 412 13.72 2.47 -6.65
C ASN A 412 13.88 3.48 -5.49
N LYS A 413 15.02 4.16 -5.39
CA LYS A 413 15.32 5.16 -4.35
C LYS A 413 14.33 6.31 -4.38
N SER A 414 13.99 6.80 -5.57
CA SER A 414 13.02 7.90 -5.74
C SER A 414 11.66 7.55 -5.13
N HIS A 415 11.16 6.32 -5.36
CA HIS A 415 9.92 5.86 -4.76
C HIS A 415 10.04 5.66 -3.24
N ALA A 416 11.16 5.12 -2.75
CA ALA A 416 11.40 4.92 -1.32
C ALA A 416 11.38 6.25 -0.56
N ILE A 417 12.05 7.29 -1.07
CA ILE A 417 12.08 8.64 -0.51
C ILE A 417 10.68 9.27 -0.50
N SER A 418 9.95 9.19 -1.63
CA SER A 418 8.60 9.76 -1.74
C SER A 418 7.64 9.17 -0.70
N TYR A 419 7.69 7.85 -0.51
CA TYR A 419 6.82 7.15 0.42
C TYR A 419 7.30 7.26 1.87
N ALA A 420 8.60 7.35 2.10
CA ALA A 420 9.15 7.68 3.41
C ALA A 420 8.67 9.06 3.90
N MET A 421 8.49 10.03 2.99
CA MET A 421 7.97 11.35 3.30
C MET A 421 6.53 11.27 3.84
N ILE A 422 5.66 10.47 3.22
CA ILE A 422 4.28 10.26 3.69
C ILE A 422 4.28 9.58 5.08
N SER A 423 5.13 8.56 5.28
CA SER A 423 5.27 7.90 6.59
C SER A 423 5.78 8.87 7.66
N TYR A 424 6.74 9.71 7.30
CA TYR A 424 7.25 10.75 8.17
C TYR A 424 6.18 11.79 8.54
N TRP A 425 5.38 12.25 7.59
CA TRP A 425 4.26 13.18 7.86
C TRP A 425 3.24 12.58 8.83
N CYS A 426 2.94 11.28 8.71
CA CYS A 426 2.11 10.59 9.70
C CYS A 426 2.74 10.63 11.10
N ALA A 427 4.03 10.31 11.21
CA ALA A 427 4.75 10.33 12.48
C ALA A 427 4.85 11.74 13.07
N TYR A 428 5.10 12.77 12.25
CA TYR A 428 5.14 14.16 12.65
C TYR A 428 3.80 14.63 13.23
N LEU A 429 2.69 14.39 12.51
CA LEU A 429 1.35 14.73 13.02
C LEU A 429 1.03 13.96 14.30
N LYS A 430 1.39 12.69 14.37
CA LYS A 430 1.19 11.88 15.57
C LYS A 430 2.01 12.39 16.77
N ALA A 431 3.24 12.88 16.54
CA ALA A 431 4.10 13.43 17.57
C ALA A 431 3.58 14.75 18.17
N TYR A 432 3.00 15.59 17.32
CA TYR A 432 2.58 16.96 17.70
C TYR A 432 1.06 17.09 17.91
N HIS A 433 0.25 16.27 17.27
CA HIS A 433 -1.22 16.31 17.28
C HIS A 433 -1.82 14.90 17.41
N PRO A 434 -1.46 14.13 18.47
CA PRO A 434 -1.74 12.71 18.56
C PRO A 434 -3.23 12.37 18.49
N LEU A 435 -4.10 13.10 19.17
CA LEU A 435 -5.54 12.84 19.18
C LEU A 435 -6.20 13.18 17.85
N GLN A 436 -5.83 14.31 17.24
CA GLN A 436 -6.38 14.74 15.96
C GLN A 436 -5.97 13.77 14.82
N PHE A 437 -4.72 13.31 14.84
CA PHE A 437 -4.25 12.29 13.91
C PHE A 437 -4.99 10.95 14.11
N ALA A 438 -5.17 10.51 15.36
CA ALA A 438 -5.91 9.29 15.66
C ALA A 438 -7.38 9.35 15.20
N VAL A 439 -8.06 10.49 15.42
CA VAL A 439 -9.42 10.73 14.92
C VAL A 439 -9.48 10.66 13.39
N ALA A 440 -8.53 11.30 12.70
CA ALA A 440 -8.47 11.26 11.25
C ALA A 440 -8.28 9.82 10.73
N CYS A 441 -7.44 9.01 11.39
CA CYS A 441 -7.28 7.60 11.07
C CYS A 441 -8.59 6.82 11.23
N LEU A 442 -9.30 7.03 12.33
CA LEU A 442 -10.58 6.35 12.62
C LEU A 442 -11.70 6.75 11.65
N ARG A 443 -11.78 8.04 11.28
CA ARG A 443 -12.76 8.54 10.30
C ARG A 443 -12.57 7.94 8.92
N ASN A 444 -11.33 7.68 8.54
CA ASN A 444 -10.95 7.17 7.23
C ASN A 444 -10.74 5.65 7.20
N ALA A 445 -11.11 4.92 8.26
CA ALA A 445 -11.09 3.46 8.25
C ALA A 445 -12.12 2.89 7.26
N ARG A 446 -11.77 1.77 6.59
CA ARG A 446 -12.62 1.18 5.51
C ARG A 446 -13.88 0.54 6.04
N ASP A 447 -13.73 -0.14 7.16
CA ASP A 447 -14.72 -1.03 7.73
C ASP A 447 -14.51 -1.16 9.25
N ASP A 448 -15.44 -1.83 9.88
CA ASP A 448 -15.42 -2.06 11.32
C ASP A 448 -14.21 -2.87 11.78
N GLU A 449 -13.69 -3.79 10.96
CA GLU A 449 -12.51 -4.60 11.27
C GLU A 449 -11.26 -3.72 11.38
N GLN A 450 -11.10 -2.77 10.46
CA GLN A 450 -9.99 -1.81 10.51
C GLN A 450 -10.13 -0.84 11.69
N ILE A 451 -11.34 -0.39 12.03
CA ILE A 451 -11.59 0.43 13.24
C ILE A 451 -11.14 -0.35 14.49
N ILE A 452 -11.55 -1.61 14.62
CA ILE A 452 -11.20 -2.48 15.73
C ILE A 452 -9.69 -2.64 15.86
N LYS A 453 -9.02 -2.96 14.75
CA LYS A 453 -7.55 -3.12 14.73
C LYS A 453 -6.87 -1.84 15.18
N LEU A 454 -7.29 -0.69 14.65
CA LEU A 454 -6.70 0.61 14.97
C LEU A 454 -6.93 1.00 16.44
N LEU A 455 -8.15 0.80 16.96
CA LEU A 455 -8.46 1.08 18.37
C LEU A 455 -7.60 0.24 19.32
N ARG A 456 -7.38 -1.05 19.01
CA ARG A 456 -6.49 -1.92 19.81
C ARG A 456 -5.08 -1.37 19.89
N GLU A 457 -4.53 -0.92 18.77
CA GLU A 457 -3.19 -0.35 18.71
C GLU A 457 -3.14 1.00 19.47
N LEU A 458 -4.14 1.87 19.27
CA LEU A 458 -4.23 3.15 19.96
C LEU A 458 -4.33 2.98 21.49
N VAL A 459 -5.12 2.01 21.96
CA VAL A 459 -5.21 1.72 23.41
C VAL A 459 -3.87 1.25 23.97
N LYS A 460 -3.12 0.40 23.25
CA LYS A 460 -1.76 -0.01 23.65
C LYS A 460 -0.80 1.19 23.73
N GLU A 461 -1.00 2.18 22.88
CA GLU A 461 -0.23 3.42 22.87
C GLU A 461 -0.68 4.43 23.94
N GLY A 462 -1.71 4.10 24.74
CA GLY A 462 -2.20 4.90 25.85
C GLY A 462 -3.36 5.86 25.53
N TYR A 463 -4.01 5.73 24.37
CA TYR A 463 -5.18 6.53 24.05
C TYR A 463 -6.42 6.02 24.78
N GLU A 464 -7.19 6.97 25.33
CA GLU A 464 -8.52 6.68 25.86
C GLU A 464 -9.60 6.93 24.81
N TYR A 465 -10.59 6.05 24.74
CA TYR A 465 -11.73 6.23 23.85
C TYR A 465 -13.05 5.86 24.52
N LYS A 466 -14.12 6.43 24.00
CA LYS A 466 -15.50 6.07 24.32
C LYS A 466 -16.23 5.75 23.02
N PRO A 467 -16.73 4.54 22.82
CA PRO A 467 -17.36 4.15 21.56
C PRO A 467 -18.56 5.01 21.18
N TYR A 468 -19.27 5.52 22.17
CA TYR A 468 -20.42 6.39 22.03
C TYR A 468 -20.69 7.17 23.32
N ASP A 469 -21.16 8.40 23.16
CA ASP A 469 -21.70 9.22 24.25
C ASP A 469 -22.90 10.03 23.75
N LYS A 470 -24.05 9.95 24.46
CA LYS A 470 -25.29 10.62 24.06
C LYS A 470 -25.14 12.13 23.88
N ASN A 471 -24.29 12.75 24.71
CA ASN A 471 -24.11 14.21 24.75
C ASN A 471 -22.91 14.68 23.91
N LEU A 472 -21.88 13.85 23.76
CA LEU A 472 -20.60 14.25 23.16
C LEU A 472 -20.40 13.74 21.73
N SER A 473 -21.06 12.59 21.36
CA SER A 473 -20.88 12.02 20.03
C SER A 473 -21.32 12.99 18.94
N GLU A 474 -20.42 13.25 18.00
CA GLU A 474 -20.69 14.02 16.78
C GLU A 474 -21.14 13.10 15.65
N TYR A 475 -21.18 13.61 14.43
CA TYR A 475 -21.53 12.81 13.25
C TYR A 475 -20.64 11.57 13.11
N THR A 476 -19.33 11.77 13.20
CA THR A 476 -18.30 10.72 13.15
C THR A 476 -17.36 10.86 14.36
N TRP A 477 -16.24 10.15 14.38
CA TRP A 477 -15.25 10.24 15.44
C TRP A 477 -14.80 11.68 15.71
N ALA A 478 -14.66 12.03 16.97
CA ALA A 478 -14.25 13.38 17.40
C ALA A 478 -13.35 13.32 18.64
N VAL A 479 -12.58 14.39 18.87
CA VAL A 479 -11.86 14.60 20.13
C VAL A 479 -12.74 15.44 21.06
N LYS A 480 -13.06 14.91 22.22
CA LYS A 480 -13.76 15.64 23.29
C LYS A 480 -13.11 15.30 24.63
N ASP A 481 -12.86 16.32 25.44
CA ASP A 481 -12.28 16.18 26.79
C ASP A 481 -10.99 15.32 26.82
N GLY A 482 -10.15 15.46 25.80
CA GLY A 482 -8.89 14.69 25.69
C GLY A 482 -9.06 13.22 25.32
N LYS A 483 -10.25 12.77 24.90
CA LYS A 483 -10.56 11.39 24.53
C LYS A 483 -11.09 11.29 23.11
N LEU A 484 -10.94 10.11 22.54
CA LEU A 484 -11.54 9.75 21.25
C LEU A 484 -13.00 9.33 21.48
N ILE A 485 -13.96 10.04 20.90
CA ILE A 485 -15.39 9.75 21.03
C ILE A 485 -15.93 9.26 19.69
N GLY A 486 -16.53 8.06 19.69
CA GLY A 486 -17.15 7.47 18.52
C GLY A 486 -18.38 8.25 18.05
N GLY A 487 -18.59 8.27 16.73
CA GLY A 487 -19.64 9.03 16.09
C GLY A 487 -21.00 8.35 16.08
N LEU A 488 -22.07 9.15 15.89
CA LEU A 488 -23.45 8.68 15.79
C LEU A 488 -23.69 7.71 14.62
N ILE A 489 -22.94 7.89 13.49
CA ILE A 489 -23.07 6.98 12.34
C ILE A 489 -22.56 5.57 12.61
N GLY A 490 -21.80 5.35 13.68
CA GLY A 490 -21.39 4.02 14.15
C GLY A 490 -22.52 3.25 14.88
N LEU A 491 -23.64 3.91 15.17
CA LEU A 491 -24.79 3.26 15.82
C LEU A 491 -25.67 2.54 14.79
N LYS A 492 -26.00 1.28 15.04
CA LYS A 492 -26.96 0.55 14.22
C LYS A 492 -28.31 1.26 14.20
N GLY A 493 -28.82 1.54 13.01
CA GLY A 493 -30.09 2.23 12.80
C GLY A 493 -30.03 3.77 12.75
N ILE A 494 -28.83 4.36 12.89
CA ILE A 494 -28.58 5.78 12.64
C ILE A 494 -27.90 5.94 11.30
N GLY A 495 -28.62 6.46 10.31
CA GLY A 495 -28.02 6.88 9.03
C GLY A 495 -27.63 8.36 9.04
N PRO A 496 -26.95 8.86 7.96
CA PRO A 496 -26.44 10.23 7.87
C PRO A 496 -27.44 11.32 8.27
N LYS A 497 -28.61 11.36 7.64
CA LYS A 497 -29.64 12.38 7.92
C LYS A 497 -30.16 12.32 9.36
N ASN A 498 -30.23 11.12 9.93
CA ASN A 498 -30.70 10.95 11.30
C ASN A 498 -29.64 11.40 12.32
N ALA A 499 -28.37 11.18 12.02
CA ALA A 499 -27.27 11.69 12.84
C ALA A 499 -27.25 13.23 12.86
N GLU A 500 -27.43 13.87 11.71
CA GLU A 500 -27.52 15.33 11.59
C GLU A 500 -28.73 15.90 12.38
N ASP A 501 -29.90 15.26 12.27
CA ASP A 501 -31.10 15.67 13.04
C ASP A 501 -30.89 15.52 14.55
N ILE A 502 -30.24 14.45 14.99
CA ILE A 502 -29.90 14.25 16.42
C ILE A 502 -29.00 15.38 16.91
N ILE A 503 -27.95 15.71 16.17
CA ILE A 503 -27.02 16.80 16.52
C ILE A 503 -27.77 18.13 16.57
N GLN A 504 -28.61 18.42 15.56
CA GLN A 504 -29.39 19.65 15.53
C GLN A 504 -30.38 19.76 16.70
N ARG A 505 -31.09 18.66 17.04
CA ARG A 505 -32.00 18.61 18.20
C ARG A 505 -31.26 18.84 19.50
N ARG A 506 -30.13 18.17 19.69
CA ARG A 506 -29.25 18.36 20.85
C ARG A 506 -28.83 19.82 21.00
N ASN A 507 -28.33 20.43 19.94
CA ASN A 507 -27.82 21.80 19.97
C ASN A 507 -28.93 22.86 20.15
N THR A 508 -30.17 22.53 19.79
CA THR A 508 -31.34 23.40 19.95
C THR A 508 -32.21 23.05 21.16
N ASN A 509 -31.76 22.13 22.00
CA ASN A 509 -32.53 21.59 23.15
C ASN A 509 -33.94 21.07 22.79
N LYS A 510 -34.10 20.57 21.56
CA LYS A 510 -35.35 19.94 21.14
C LYS A 510 -35.39 18.47 21.58
N PRO A 511 -36.54 17.91 21.95
CA PRO A 511 -36.66 16.50 22.32
C PRO A 511 -36.31 15.63 21.10
N PHE A 512 -35.63 14.49 21.35
CA PHE A 512 -35.43 13.47 20.35
C PHE A 512 -36.75 12.80 19.97
N THR A 513 -36.81 12.21 18.78
CA THR A 513 -37.97 11.35 18.44
C THR A 513 -37.93 10.08 19.28
N THR A 514 -39.09 9.43 19.50
CA THR A 514 -39.17 8.18 20.27
C THR A 514 -38.19 7.11 19.77
N ARG A 515 -38.03 6.99 18.44
CA ARG A 515 -37.06 6.06 17.82
C ARG A 515 -35.62 6.44 18.14
N GLN A 516 -35.29 7.73 18.08
CA GLN A 516 -33.95 8.22 18.43
C GLN A 516 -33.67 7.97 19.92
N GLU A 517 -34.62 8.25 20.82
CA GLU A 517 -34.49 7.99 22.26
C GLU A 517 -34.20 6.52 22.55
N ILE A 518 -34.88 5.59 21.88
CA ILE A 518 -34.66 4.16 22.06
C ILE A 518 -33.22 3.79 21.66
N ILE A 519 -32.74 4.25 20.49
CA ILE A 519 -31.39 3.92 20.00
C ILE A 519 -30.32 4.57 20.87
N LEU A 520 -30.51 5.84 21.24
CA LEU A 520 -29.51 6.59 22.02
C LEU A 520 -29.40 6.08 23.47
N ASN A 521 -30.44 5.51 24.02
CA ASN A 521 -30.44 4.92 25.37
C ASN A 521 -30.03 3.43 25.38
N ASN A 522 -30.12 2.76 24.23
CA ASN A 522 -29.72 1.35 24.05
C ASN A 522 -28.83 1.24 22.81
N PRO A 523 -27.61 1.79 22.84
CA PRO A 523 -26.76 1.85 21.65
C PRO A 523 -26.22 0.47 21.27
N GLU A 524 -26.48 0.07 20.02
CA GLU A 524 -25.77 -1.04 19.37
C GLU A 524 -24.73 -0.46 18.42
N ILE A 525 -23.46 -0.74 18.67
CA ILE A 525 -22.34 -0.21 17.89
C ILE A 525 -21.78 -1.32 17.03
N SER A 526 -21.70 -1.10 15.72
CA SER A 526 -21.42 -2.13 14.73
C SER A 526 -20.07 -2.83 14.95
N TYR A 527 -19.06 -2.11 15.40
CA TYR A 527 -17.71 -2.66 15.64
C TYR A 527 -17.51 -3.22 17.06
N LEU A 528 -18.42 -2.98 18.02
CA LEU A 528 -18.27 -3.47 19.38
C LEU A 528 -18.59 -4.95 19.55
N ASP A 529 -19.46 -5.52 18.73
CA ASP A 529 -19.78 -6.95 18.78
C ASP A 529 -18.53 -7.84 18.68
N VAL A 530 -17.51 -7.37 17.96
CA VAL A 530 -16.22 -8.06 17.78
C VAL A 530 -15.16 -7.52 18.73
N PHE A 531 -15.12 -6.20 18.93
CA PHE A 531 -14.08 -5.53 19.68
C PHE A 531 -14.18 -5.72 21.20
N GLU A 532 -15.36 -5.69 21.79
CA GLU A 532 -15.51 -5.96 23.22
C GLU A 532 -15.14 -7.41 23.58
N CYS A 533 -15.37 -8.36 22.67
CA CYS A 533 -14.88 -9.71 22.85
C CYS A 533 -13.34 -9.77 22.89
N HIS A 534 -12.66 -8.92 22.17
CA HIS A 534 -11.21 -8.95 22.03
C HIS A 534 -10.44 -8.00 22.97
N THR A 535 -10.92 -6.78 23.20
CA THR A 535 -10.24 -5.83 24.11
C THR A 535 -10.44 -6.15 25.57
N ARG A 536 -11.60 -6.64 25.92
CA ARG A 536 -11.84 -7.07 27.30
C ARG A 536 -11.21 -8.42 27.63
N PHE A 537 -10.69 -9.15 26.66
CA PHE A 537 -9.77 -10.25 26.93
C PHE A 537 -8.43 -9.76 27.50
N GLY A 538 -7.96 -8.57 27.17
CA GLY A 538 -6.82 -7.92 27.82
C GLY A 538 -7.17 -7.40 29.22
N ASP A 539 -8.31 -6.68 29.36
CA ASP A 539 -8.81 -6.11 30.62
C ASP A 539 -9.55 -7.13 31.47
N TYR A 540 -9.87 -8.29 30.92
CA TYR A 540 -10.65 -9.36 31.54
C TYR A 540 -9.92 -10.03 32.71
N TYR A 541 -8.60 -9.89 32.77
CA TYR A 541 -7.81 -10.39 33.91
C TYR A 541 -8.23 -9.77 35.24
N ASP A 542 -8.82 -8.55 35.23
CA ASP A 542 -9.15 -7.82 36.45
C ASP A 542 -10.65 -7.74 36.77
N ASN A 543 -11.59 -8.01 35.83
CA ASN A 543 -13.02 -7.89 36.12
C ASN A 543 -13.97 -8.60 35.11
N PRO A 544 -14.35 -9.87 35.33
CA PRO A 544 -15.19 -10.64 34.42
C PRO A 544 -16.65 -10.17 34.42
N LYS A 545 -17.10 -9.53 33.34
CA LYS A 545 -18.52 -9.25 33.06
C LYS A 545 -19.03 -10.16 31.95
N ARG A 546 -20.30 -10.55 31.98
CA ARG A 546 -20.93 -11.38 30.93
C ARG A 546 -21.38 -10.53 29.77
N TYR A 547 -21.15 -10.98 28.54
CA TYR A 547 -21.59 -10.33 27.31
C TYR A 547 -22.46 -11.25 26.47
N ASN A 548 -23.59 -10.77 25.97
CA ASN A 548 -24.35 -11.45 24.96
C ASN A 548 -23.89 -11.02 23.57
N ILE A 549 -23.13 -11.88 22.92
CA ILE A 549 -22.55 -11.66 21.59
C ILE A 549 -23.63 -11.60 20.50
N GLN A 550 -24.82 -12.14 20.74
CA GLN A 550 -25.93 -12.11 19.77
C GLN A 550 -26.69 -10.78 19.75
N THR A 551 -26.77 -10.08 20.88
CA THR A 551 -27.63 -8.91 21.06
C THR A 551 -26.87 -7.64 21.44
N GLY A 552 -25.53 -7.71 21.64
CA GLY A 552 -24.74 -6.59 22.18
C GLY A 552 -25.06 -6.27 23.66
N GLN A 553 -25.91 -7.05 24.31
CA GLN A 553 -26.22 -6.89 25.74
C GLN A 553 -25.14 -7.57 26.59
N VAL A 554 -24.76 -6.90 27.67
CA VAL A 554 -23.84 -7.44 28.66
C VAL A 554 -24.49 -8.62 29.39
N VAL A 555 -23.96 -9.81 29.13
CA VAL A 555 -24.27 -11.03 29.90
C VAL A 555 -22.97 -11.46 30.58
N GLU A 556 -23.03 -11.98 31.80
CA GLU A 556 -21.84 -12.48 32.47
C GLU A 556 -21.19 -13.62 31.68
N ILE A 557 -19.92 -13.51 31.31
CA ILE A 557 -19.13 -14.62 30.75
C ILE A 557 -18.31 -15.24 31.87
N LYS A 558 -18.52 -16.53 32.13
CA LYS A 558 -17.62 -17.30 32.99
C LYS A 558 -16.42 -17.74 32.14
N THR A 559 -15.24 -17.29 32.46
CA THR A 559 -14.01 -17.87 31.95
C THR A 559 -13.45 -18.82 32.99
N ILE A 560 -13.02 -19.97 32.54
CA ILE A 560 -12.25 -20.91 33.34
C ILE A 560 -10.84 -20.93 32.72
N GLN A 561 -9.83 -20.65 33.53
CA GLN A 561 -8.44 -20.82 33.12
C GLN A 561 -8.03 -22.24 33.43
N GLU A 562 -7.77 -23.04 32.43
CA GLU A 562 -7.10 -24.35 32.56
C GLU A 562 -5.88 -24.37 31.65
N ASN A 563 -4.73 -24.66 32.21
CA ASN A 563 -3.47 -24.88 31.50
C ASN A 563 -3.00 -23.73 30.56
N ASN A 564 -3.17 -22.47 30.96
CA ASN A 564 -2.90 -21.28 30.13
C ASN A 564 -3.79 -21.14 28.87
N GLU A 565 -4.88 -21.86 28.77
CA GLU A 565 -5.90 -21.71 27.74
C GLU A 565 -7.19 -21.15 28.34
N TYR A 566 -7.89 -20.29 27.58
CA TYR A 566 -9.18 -19.74 27.99
C TYR A 566 -10.32 -20.51 27.34
N ILE A 567 -11.27 -20.95 28.16
CA ILE A 567 -12.46 -21.66 27.72
C ILE A 567 -13.65 -20.69 27.72
N PHE A 568 -14.28 -20.53 26.58
CA PHE A 568 -15.46 -19.70 26.39
C PHE A 568 -16.73 -20.52 26.64
N ILE A 569 -17.60 -20.06 27.53
CA ILE A 569 -18.90 -20.69 27.75
C ILE A 569 -20.00 -19.68 27.35
N GLY A 570 -20.53 -19.82 26.13
CA GLY A 570 -21.63 -19.00 25.62
C GLY A 570 -22.12 -19.45 24.25
N LYS A 571 -23.38 -19.14 23.91
CA LYS A 571 -23.89 -19.40 22.55
C LYS A 571 -23.44 -18.30 21.60
N MET A 572 -22.63 -18.66 20.61
CA MET A 572 -22.20 -17.78 19.52
C MET A 572 -22.90 -18.13 18.22
N LYS A 573 -23.11 -17.14 17.33
CA LYS A 573 -23.46 -17.44 15.94
C LYS A 573 -22.25 -18.09 15.25
N GLU A 574 -22.51 -19.08 14.41
CA GLU A 574 -21.51 -19.88 13.69
C GLU A 574 -20.41 -19.06 12.97
N ARG A 575 -20.76 -17.86 12.52
CA ARG A 575 -19.83 -16.92 11.87
C ARG A 575 -18.77 -16.38 12.83
N ASN A 576 -19.14 -16.08 14.06
CA ASN A 576 -18.23 -15.50 15.07
C ASN A 576 -17.31 -16.56 15.69
N LEU A 577 -17.70 -17.83 15.66
CA LEU A 577 -16.87 -18.97 16.07
C LEU A 577 -15.68 -19.22 15.12
N ARG A 578 -15.84 -18.98 13.82
CA ARG A 578 -14.75 -19.10 12.84
C ARG A 578 -13.68 -18.03 13.06
N ASP A 579 -14.09 -16.79 13.28
CA ASP A 579 -13.18 -15.65 13.46
C ASP A 579 -12.37 -15.79 14.76
N LEU A 580 -12.94 -16.40 15.81
CA LEU A 580 -12.24 -16.68 17.07
C LEU A 580 -11.24 -17.84 16.97
N ASN A 581 -11.50 -18.84 16.13
CA ASN A 581 -10.56 -19.94 15.91
C ASN A 581 -9.35 -19.54 15.07
N GLU A 582 -9.46 -18.48 14.23
CA GLU A 582 -8.33 -17.95 13.46
C GLU A 582 -7.37 -17.11 14.29
N TYR A 583 -7.83 -16.53 15.42
CA TYR A 583 -7.07 -15.57 16.21
C TYR A 583 -6.57 -16.05 17.58
N GLY A 584 -6.80 -17.29 17.96
CA GLY A 584 -6.26 -17.83 19.21
C GLY A 584 -6.74 -19.25 19.51
N ASN A 585 -5.97 -19.99 20.28
CA ASN A 585 -6.25 -21.36 20.73
C ASN A 585 -7.46 -21.42 21.71
N LEU A 586 -8.59 -20.89 21.29
CA LEU A 586 -9.85 -20.96 22.05
C LEU A 586 -10.64 -22.17 21.57
N LYS A 587 -10.72 -23.21 22.38
CA LYS A 587 -11.64 -24.32 22.14
C LYS A 587 -13.03 -23.92 22.66
N PRO A 588 -14.06 -23.84 21.79
CA PRO A 588 -15.43 -23.67 22.28
C PRO A 588 -15.90 -24.97 22.93
N TYR A 589 -16.34 -24.88 24.17
CA TYR A 589 -17.20 -25.90 24.76
C TYR A 589 -18.66 -25.45 24.52
N ILE A 590 -19.39 -26.28 23.77
CA ILE A 590 -20.85 -26.18 23.59
C ILE A 590 -21.52 -26.98 24.69
#